data_4b52cd5f8dbd15a8d8b048dcc429e431
#
_entry.id   4b52cd5f8dbd15a8d8b048dcc429e431
#
_cell.length_a   1.000
_cell.length_b   1.000
_cell.length_c   1.000
_cell.angle_alpha   90.00
_cell.angle_beta   90.00
_cell.angle_gamma   90.00
#
_symmetry.space_group_name_H-M   'P 1'
#
loop_
_entity.id
_entity.type
_entity.pdbx_description
1 polymer ?
#
loop_
_entity_poly.entity_id
_entity_poly.type
_entity_poly.pdbx_seq_one_letter_code
_entity_poly.pdbx_strand_id
1 'polypeptide(L)'
;MNTPKVVIKEEKKLSEFEQKIETAKADAEKKCEELKPEHGVVYPLVFVRPASEEIFVGFIKEPKRAAKMEAFDILMSKNSIALAGEMILTTSIIKDHSHEAFYLIDDSRYDDVYMGGCVDSLGHINVLMNSLKKK
;
A
#
# COMPACT_ATOMS: atom_id res chain seq x y z
N MET A 1 -25.74 4.40 33.83
CA MET A 1 -24.33 4.72 33.83
C MET A 1 -23.42 3.52 33.55
N ASN A 2 -23.93 2.49 32.91
CA ASN A 2 -23.10 1.34 32.52
C ASN A 2 -22.42 1.50 31.18
N THR A 3 -22.78 2.56 30.46
CA THR A 3 -22.27 2.85 29.12
C THR A 3 -20.76 3.08 29.04
N PRO A 4 -20.10 3.76 30.03
CA PRO A 4 -18.67 4.03 29.93
C PRO A 4 -17.78 2.79 29.95
N LYS A 5 -18.17 1.74 30.68
CA LYS A 5 -17.34 0.52 30.74
C LYS A 5 -17.33 -0.27 29.43
N VAL A 6 -18.46 -0.31 28.73
CA VAL A 6 -18.57 -1.01 27.45
C VAL A 6 -17.77 -0.25 26.37
N VAL A 7 -17.89 1.07 26.36
CA VAL A 7 -17.15 1.94 25.43
C VAL A 7 -15.65 1.79 25.66
N ILE A 8 -15.19 1.75 26.90
CA ILE A 8 -13.77 1.59 27.23
C ILE A 8 -13.23 0.25 26.74
N LYS A 9 -14.00 -0.83 26.83
CA LYS A 9 -13.60 -2.14 26.34
C LYS A 9 -13.48 -2.16 24.82
N GLU A 10 -14.42 -1.54 24.12
CA GLU A 10 -14.37 -1.44 22.66
C GLU A 10 -13.20 -0.59 22.22
N GLU A 11 -12.97 0.55 22.87
CA GLU A 11 -11.83 1.42 22.57
C GLU A 11 -10.50 0.70 22.80
N LYS A 12 -10.41 -0.08 23.87
CA LYS A 12 -9.20 -0.85 24.19
C LYS A 12 -8.93 -1.92 23.13
N LYS A 13 -9.98 -2.59 22.63
CA LYS A 13 -9.86 -3.60 21.58
C LYS A 13 -9.42 -2.97 20.27
N LEU A 14 -10.04 -1.85 19.88
CA LEU A 14 -9.68 -1.08 18.70
C LEU A 14 -8.25 -0.56 18.83
N SER A 15 -7.89 -0.08 20.02
CA SER A 15 -6.54 0.43 20.28
C SER A 15 -5.47 -0.64 20.10
N GLU A 16 -5.74 -1.88 20.49
CA GLU A 16 -4.79 -2.99 20.30
C GLU A 16 -4.56 -3.27 18.83
N PHE A 17 -5.63 -3.33 18.03
CA PHE A 17 -5.50 -3.54 16.61
C PHE A 17 -4.86 -2.33 15.91
N GLU A 18 -5.27 -1.13 16.30
CA GLU A 18 -4.66 0.09 15.79
C GLU A 18 -3.16 0.15 16.09
N GLN A 19 -2.74 -0.31 17.26
CA GLN A 19 -1.33 -0.40 17.61
C GLN A 19 -0.59 -1.39 16.72
N LYS A 20 -1.21 -2.50 16.38
CA LYS A 20 -0.63 -3.47 15.45
C LYS A 20 -0.46 -2.87 14.07
N ILE A 21 -1.44 -2.08 13.61
CA ILE A 21 -1.36 -1.39 12.33
C ILE A 21 -0.21 -0.37 12.36
N GLU A 22 -0.13 0.43 13.40
CA GLU A 22 0.93 1.43 13.55
C GLU A 22 2.31 0.78 13.61
N THR A 23 2.43 -0.34 14.32
CA THR A 23 3.68 -1.10 14.40
C THR A 23 4.05 -1.64 13.01
N ALA A 24 3.09 -2.20 12.27
CA ALA A 24 3.33 -2.71 10.92
C ALA A 24 3.79 -1.60 9.98
N LYS A 25 3.17 -0.42 10.06
CA LYS A 25 3.56 0.74 9.25
C LYS A 25 4.98 1.21 9.60
N ALA A 26 5.30 1.29 10.90
CA ALA A 26 6.62 1.71 11.34
C ALA A 26 7.69 0.71 10.90
N ASP A 27 7.40 -0.58 11.04
CA ASP A 27 8.31 -1.65 10.60
C ASP A 27 8.51 -1.61 9.08
N ALA A 28 7.44 -1.32 8.33
CA ALA A 28 7.51 -1.21 6.88
C ALA A 28 8.38 -0.03 6.46
N GLU A 29 8.23 1.12 7.10
CA GLU A 29 9.08 2.29 6.82
C GLU A 29 10.54 2.01 7.13
N LYS A 30 10.79 1.33 8.24
CA LYS A 30 12.15 0.92 8.61
C LYS A 30 12.73 -0.04 7.58
N LYS A 31 11.91 -0.98 7.08
CA LYS A 31 12.32 -1.91 6.05
C LYS A 31 12.65 -1.19 4.74
N CYS A 32 11.90 -0.14 4.41
CA CYS A 32 12.20 0.68 3.23
C CYS A 32 13.61 1.27 3.30
N GLU A 33 14.02 1.74 4.47
CA GLU A 33 15.38 2.26 4.67
C GLU A 33 16.42 1.15 4.54
N GLU A 34 16.12 -0.04 5.04
CA GLU A 34 17.02 -1.20 4.92
C GLU A 34 17.18 -1.65 3.46
N LEU A 35 16.14 -1.50 2.65
CA LEU A 35 16.15 -1.90 1.24
C LEU A 35 16.77 -0.84 0.32
N LYS A 36 16.92 0.37 0.81
CA LYS A 36 17.40 1.51 0.02
C LYS A 36 18.78 1.29 -0.64
N PRO A 37 19.79 0.72 0.04
CA PRO A 37 21.08 0.50 -0.60
C PRO A 37 21.01 -0.38 -1.85
N GLU A 38 20.08 -1.34 -1.90
CA GLU A 38 19.93 -2.26 -3.02
C GLU A 38 18.98 -1.76 -4.08
N HIS A 39 17.88 -1.13 -3.66
CA HIS A 39 16.75 -0.81 -4.54
C HIS A 39 16.53 0.68 -4.78
N GLY A 40 17.23 1.55 -4.07
CA GLY A 40 16.97 2.99 -4.12
C GLY A 40 15.75 3.33 -3.29
N VAL A 41 14.98 4.33 -3.73
CA VAL A 41 13.77 4.73 -3.04
C VAL A 41 12.75 3.59 -3.06
N VAL A 42 12.24 3.24 -1.89
CA VAL A 42 11.26 2.17 -1.71
C VAL A 42 10.05 2.73 -0.95
N TYR A 43 8.87 2.38 -1.41
CA TYR A 43 7.61 2.76 -0.77
C TYR A 43 6.92 1.55 -0.18
N PRO A 44 6.35 1.67 1.03
CA PRO A 44 5.63 0.56 1.65
C PRO A 44 4.20 0.46 1.13
N LEU A 45 3.69 -0.75 1.09
CA LEU A 45 2.28 -1.03 0.83
C LEU A 45 1.75 -1.74 2.07
N VAL A 46 0.75 -1.17 2.72
CA VAL A 46 0.15 -1.77 3.91
C VAL A 46 -1.36 -1.86 3.67
N PHE A 47 -1.87 -3.08 3.63
CA PHE A 47 -3.29 -3.33 3.47
C PHE A 47 -3.83 -4.02 4.71
N VAL A 48 -4.97 -3.55 5.20
CA VAL A 48 -5.57 -4.04 6.44
C VAL A 48 -6.95 -4.60 6.15
N ARG A 49 -7.22 -5.81 6.64
CA ARG A 49 -8.56 -6.38 6.68
C ARG A 49 -9.09 -6.30 8.11
N PRO A 50 -9.91 -5.28 8.42
CA PRO A 50 -10.37 -5.11 9.81
C PRO A 50 -11.20 -6.28 10.34
N ALA A 51 -12.03 -6.89 9.50
CA ALA A 51 -12.92 -7.97 9.93
C ALA A 51 -12.16 -9.20 10.43
N SER A 52 -11.03 -9.54 9.82
CA SER A 52 -10.20 -10.68 10.20
C SER A 52 -8.94 -10.27 10.96
N GLU A 53 -8.74 -8.97 11.16
CA GLU A 53 -7.55 -8.41 11.80
C GLU A 53 -6.24 -8.86 11.12
N GLU A 54 -6.27 -8.97 9.79
CA GLU A 54 -5.10 -9.30 9.01
C GLU A 54 -4.43 -8.05 8.47
N ILE A 55 -3.09 -8.07 8.44
CA ILE A 55 -2.28 -6.98 7.91
C ILE A 55 -1.33 -7.58 6.86
N PHE A 56 -1.34 -7.00 5.65
CA PHE A 56 -0.50 -7.44 4.55
C PHE A 56 0.48 -6.31 4.23
N VAL A 57 1.76 -6.66 4.09
CA VAL A 57 2.81 -5.67 3.83
C VAL A 57 3.56 -6.05 2.56
N GLY A 58 3.77 -5.06 1.71
CA GLY A 58 4.56 -5.20 0.50
C GLY A 58 5.41 -3.96 0.30
N PHE A 59 6.24 -4.01 -0.74
CA PHE A 59 7.18 -2.92 -1.04
C PHE A 59 7.30 -2.75 -2.54
N ILE A 60 7.28 -1.51 -3.00
CA ILE A 60 7.59 -1.18 -4.38
C ILE A 60 8.82 -0.27 -4.40
N LYS A 61 9.66 -0.46 -5.40
CA LYS A 61 10.75 0.49 -5.65
C LYS A 61 10.23 1.64 -6.50
N GLU A 62 10.98 2.74 -6.55
CA GLU A 62 10.61 3.88 -7.38
C GLU A 62 10.41 3.41 -8.82
N PRO A 63 9.23 3.64 -9.42
CA PRO A 63 8.98 3.21 -10.79
C PRO A 63 9.86 3.96 -11.78
N LYS A 64 10.22 3.29 -12.85
CA LYS A 64 10.94 3.92 -13.96
C LYS A 64 10.04 4.94 -14.65
N ARG A 65 10.66 5.93 -15.29
CA ARG A 65 9.94 6.97 -16.02
C ARG A 65 8.90 6.40 -16.99
N ALA A 66 9.29 5.38 -17.76
CA ALA A 66 8.40 4.76 -18.75
C ALA A 66 7.13 4.21 -18.08
N ALA A 67 7.27 3.55 -16.93
CA ALA A 67 6.13 3.01 -16.18
C ALA A 67 5.23 4.14 -15.65
N LYS A 68 5.82 5.21 -15.15
CA LYS A 68 5.07 6.37 -14.66
C LYS A 68 4.27 7.03 -15.79
N MET A 69 4.89 7.21 -16.92
CA MET A 69 4.23 7.82 -18.09
C MET A 69 3.10 6.96 -18.62
N GLU A 70 3.32 5.66 -18.67
CA GLU A 70 2.28 4.73 -19.09
C GLU A 70 1.10 4.69 -18.12
N ALA A 71 1.38 4.68 -16.83
CA ALA A 71 0.33 4.75 -15.80
C ALA A 71 -0.46 6.06 -15.91
N PHE A 72 0.23 7.17 -16.13
CA PHE A 72 -0.40 8.47 -16.31
C PHE A 72 -1.32 8.46 -17.54
N ASP A 73 -0.83 7.90 -18.65
CA ASP A 73 -1.60 7.78 -19.88
C ASP A 73 -2.86 6.93 -19.68
N ILE A 74 -2.74 5.81 -18.99
CA ILE A 74 -3.89 4.96 -18.64
C ILE A 74 -4.90 5.75 -17.81
N LEU A 75 -4.42 6.51 -16.84
CA LEU A 75 -5.30 7.30 -15.98
C LEU A 75 -6.06 8.34 -16.79
N MET A 76 -5.39 9.01 -17.72
CA MET A 76 -6.00 10.06 -18.53
C MET A 76 -6.91 9.51 -19.63
N SER A 77 -6.51 8.42 -20.28
CA SER A 77 -7.28 7.88 -21.41
C SER A 77 -8.43 6.96 -20.99
N LYS A 78 -8.23 6.17 -19.94
CA LYS A 78 -9.23 5.20 -19.46
C LYS A 78 -9.91 5.60 -18.17
N ASN A 79 -9.43 6.68 -17.55
CA ASN A 79 -9.96 7.15 -16.26
C ASN A 79 -10.04 6.02 -15.23
N SER A 80 -9.02 5.16 -15.23
CA SER A 80 -8.99 3.99 -14.35
C SER A 80 -7.80 4.07 -13.40
N ILE A 81 -8.10 4.32 -12.13
CA ILE A 81 -7.11 4.33 -11.05
C ILE A 81 -6.54 2.92 -10.86
N ALA A 82 -7.40 1.91 -10.95
CA ALA A 82 -6.99 0.52 -10.75
C ALA A 82 -5.97 0.07 -11.81
N LEU A 83 -6.25 0.34 -13.08
CA LEU A 83 -5.34 -0.06 -14.16
C LEU A 83 -4.03 0.72 -14.13
N ALA A 84 -4.10 2.02 -13.84
CA ALA A 84 -2.90 2.83 -13.70
C ALA A 84 -2.03 2.34 -12.53
N GLY A 85 -2.66 2.06 -11.39
CA GLY A 85 -1.97 1.52 -10.22
C GLY A 85 -1.39 0.14 -10.46
N GLU A 86 -2.10 -0.70 -11.21
CA GLU A 86 -1.61 -2.02 -11.58
C GLU A 86 -0.31 -1.94 -12.39
N MET A 87 -0.22 -0.99 -13.30
CA MET A 87 1.00 -0.76 -14.07
C MET A 87 2.19 -0.47 -13.15
N ILE A 88 1.99 0.38 -12.15
CA ILE A 88 3.03 0.70 -11.18
C ILE A 88 3.37 -0.52 -10.32
N LEU A 89 2.36 -1.17 -9.76
CA LEU A 89 2.55 -2.30 -8.86
C LEU A 89 3.31 -3.44 -9.54
N THR A 90 2.84 -3.87 -10.71
CA THR A 90 3.40 -5.04 -11.39
C THR A 90 4.83 -4.82 -11.87
N THR A 91 5.17 -3.59 -12.23
CA THR A 91 6.52 -3.28 -12.72
C THR A 91 7.51 -2.95 -11.61
N SER A 92 7.02 -2.64 -10.41
CA SER A 92 7.87 -2.10 -9.34
C SER A 92 7.89 -2.93 -8.06
N ILE A 93 7.06 -3.97 -7.95
CA ILE A 93 6.96 -4.78 -6.74
C ILE A 93 8.28 -5.49 -6.43
N ILE A 94 8.67 -5.47 -5.16
CA ILE A 94 9.83 -6.20 -4.65
C ILE A 94 9.31 -7.52 -4.06
N LYS A 95 9.23 -8.54 -4.89
CA LYS A 95 8.58 -9.82 -4.53
C LYS A 95 9.22 -10.50 -3.33
N ASP A 96 10.54 -10.45 -3.24
CA ASP A 96 11.29 -11.15 -2.19
C ASP A 96 10.96 -10.65 -0.79
N HIS A 97 10.45 -9.44 -0.67
CA HIS A 97 10.15 -8.80 0.60
C HIS A 97 8.67 -8.48 0.78
N SER A 98 7.84 -8.84 -0.19
CA SER A 98 6.42 -8.53 -0.18
C SER A 98 5.57 -9.78 0.04
N HIS A 99 4.45 -9.62 0.74
CA HIS A 99 3.46 -10.69 0.83
C HIS A 99 2.97 -11.05 -0.57
N GLU A 100 2.78 -12.34 -0.82
CA GLU A 100 2.38 -12.84 -2.14
C GLU A 100 1.04 -12.27 -2.63
N ALA A 101 0.17 -11.83 -1.73
CA ALA A 101 -1.11 -11.21 -2.07
C ALA A 101 -0.96 -10.03 -3.02
N PHE A 102 0.18 -9.34 -2.99
CA PHE A 102 0.43 -8.17 -3.83
C PHE A 102 0.87 -8.52 -5.25
N TYR A 103 1.21 -9.77 -5.53
CA TYR A 103 1.68 -10.15 -6.87
C TYR A 103 1.06 -11.42 -7.44
N LEU A 104 0.23 -12.13 -6.67
CA LEU A 104 -0.55 -13.27 -7.19
C LEU A 104 -1.78 -12.75 -7.90
N ILE A 105 -1.74 -12.74 -9.23
CA ILE A 105 -2.75 -12.08 -10.06
C ILE A 105 -4.09 -12.85 -10.07
N ASP A 106 -4.04 -14.17 -10.04
CA ASP A 106 -5.23 -15.01 -10.26
C ASP A 106 -5.77 -15.64 -8.98
N ASP A 107 -5.49 -15.07 -7.82
CA ASP A 107 -5.96 -15.63 -6.56
C ASP A 107 -7.04 -14.74 -5.96
N SER A 108 -8.31 -15.15 -6.13
CA SER A 108 -9.46 -14.37 -5.69
C SER A 108 -9.51 -14.13 -4.18
N ARG A 109 -8.79 -14.93 -3.39
CA ARG A 109 -8.71 -14.72 -1.94
C ARG A 109 -8.03 -13.38 -1.60
N TYR A 110 -7.23 -12.87 -2.51
CA TYR A 110 -6.43 -11.66 -2.31
C TYR A 110 -6.79 -10.51 -3.25
N ASP A 111 -7.97 -10.58 -3.89
CA ASP A 111 -8.38 -9.52 -4.82
C ASP A 111 -8.40 -8.14 -4.14
N ASP A 112 -8.89 -8.08 -2.91
CA ASP A 112 -8.94 -6.84 -2.15
C ASP A 112 -7.54 -6.29 -1.85
N VAL A 113 -6.62 -7.16 -1.47
CA VAL A 113 -5.24 -6.79 -1.17
C VAL A 113 -4.53 -6.31 -2.43
N TYR A 114 -4.71 -7.04 -3.52
CA TYR A 114 -4.12 -6.70 -4.81
C TYR A 114 -4.62 -5.34 -5.30
N MET A 115 -5.93 -5.12 -5.26
CA MET A 115 -6.53 -3.85 -5.68
C MET A 115 -6.10 -2.70 -4.76
N GLY A 116 -6.05 -2.95 -3.46
CA GLY A 116 -5.53 -1.97 -2.51
C GLY A 116 -4.08 -1.62 -2.79
N GLY A 117 -3.27 -2.61 -3.14
CA GLY A 117 -1.88 -2.39 -3.55
C GLY A 117 -1.75 -1.55 -4.81
N CYS A 118 -2.65 -1.75 -5.78
CA CYS A 118 -2.67 -0.93 -6.99
C CYS A 118 -2.98 0.53 -6.66
N VAL A 119 -3.98 0.77 -5.85
CA VAL A 119 -4.38 2.14 -5.46
C VAL A 119 -3.26 2.81 -4.65
N ASP A 120 -2.68 2.11 -3.69
CA ASP A 120 -1.58 2.64 -2.89
C ASP A 120 -0.35 2.95 -3.73
N SER A 121 -0.02 2.07 -4.66
CA SER A 121 1.12 2.28 -5.57
C SER A 121 0.95 3.55 -6.38
N LEU A 122 -0.23 3.76 -6.93
CA LEU A 122 -0.54 4.99 -7.66
C LEU A 122 -0.50 6.19 -6.73
N GLY A 123 -0.98 6.03 -5.49
CA GLY A 123 -0.99 7.10 -4.49
C GLY A 123 0.38 7.68 -4.21
N HIS A 124 1.41 6.85 -4.14
CA HIS A 124 2.78 7.32 -3.94
C HIS A 124 3.22 8.22 -5.10
N ILE A 125 2.86 7.87 -6.32
CA ILE A 125 3.21 8.65 -7.51
C ILE A 125 2.41 9.96 -7.56
N ASN A 126 1.12 9.90 -7.25
CA ASN A 126 0.27 11.09 -7.23
C ASN A 126 0.74 12.15 -6.24
N VAL A 127 1.24 11.74 -5.08
CA VAL A 127 1.79 12.67 -4.08
C VAL A 127 2.96 13.44 -4.67
N LEU A 128 3.87 12.76 -5.36
CA LEU A 128 5.00 13.40 -6.02
C LEU A 128 4.54 14.38 -7.09
N MET A 129 3.58 13.99 -7.92
CA MET A 129 3.05 14.85 -8.96
C MET A 129 2.37 16.08 -8.40
N ASN A 130 1.59 15.91 -7.33
CA ASN A 130 0.93 17.04 -6.67
C ASN A 130 1.93 18.00 -6.06
N SER A 131 3.01 17.50 -5.49
CA SER A 131 4.08 18.34 -4.94
C SER A 131 4.75 19.17 -6.02
N LEU A 132 4.96 18.59 -7.19
CA LEU A 132 5.54 19.29 -8.34
C LEU A 132 4.59 20.37 -8.87
N LYS A 133 3.29 20.09 -8.92
CA LYS A 133 2.29 21.04 -9.40
C LYS A 133 2.16 22.27 -8.51
N LYS A 134 2.42 22.14 -7.22
CA LYS A 134 2.33 23.25 -6.28
C LYS A 134 3.47 24.24 -6.37
N LYS A 135 4.50 23.88 -7.08
CA LYS A 135 5.64 24.79 -7.33
C LYS A 135 5.40 25.58 -8.60
#